data_abd144574fc6f2b4ec08ef1cfb7c7043
#
_entry.id   abd144574fc6f2b4ec08ef1cfb7c7043
#
_cell.length_a   1.000
_cell.length_b   1.000
_cell.length_c   1.000
_cell.angle_alpha   90.00
_cell.angle_beta   90.00
_cell.angle_gamma   90.00
#
_symmetry.space_group_name_H-M   'P 1'
#
loop_
_entity.id
_entity.type
_entity.pdbx_description
1 polymer ?
#
loop_
_entity_poly.entity_id
_entity_poly.type
_entity_poly.pdbx_seq_one_letter_code
_entity_poly.pdbx_strand_id
1 'polypeptide(L)'
;MIHQTTVDYLCNLINIDTTINSNNEIEGILYIKEVFDKIGIENKVYEPVSGKGNIIATIKGKSDDAIILHSHIDTANYNAENWLFPPQKATLVNNCIVGRGTLDCKGLVAIWMDIMKYFYLNNCNGKELKNTLIFICSCDEESDGKFGTKWLLNNIPVSNSMKLVFGEGGGYPIPLGEDIYFTIQTEEVYINENSQIKNTSINYTENKINEIFNKAIELGYYNQNTLNFYNYRHLQNKRKIAQECFYENIDIILENKAVDILCDYNKKIFTIIENKLNNINPKYKLLPIITPGYSDNRFFRQRGIPTIGFFPLDIKNNISGIHGNNEYISFKSLTLSHDVLLQTLKTLLY
;
A
#
# COMPACT_ATOMS: atom_id res chain seq x y z
N MET A 1 2.94 14.50 16.91
CA MET A 1 1.87 14.20 17.91
C MET A 1 1.23 12.91 17.44
N ILE A 2 0.90 11.96 18.34
CA ILE A 2 0.31 10.67 17.92
C ILE A 2 -1.13 10.94 17.46
N HIS A 3 -1.52 10.38 16.33
CA HIS A 3 -2.90 10.40 15.84
C HIS A 3 -3.72 9.34 16.58
N GLN A 4 -4.32 9.72 17.72
CA GLN A 4 -5.04 8.78 18.58
C GLN A 4 -6.17 8.07 17.84
N THR A 5 -6.92 8.78 17.00
CA THR A 5 -7.99 8.18 16.18
C THR A 5 -7.47 7.03 15.30
N THR A 6 -6.31 7.22 14.65
CA THR A 6 -5.68 6.16 13.82
C THR A 6 -5.29 4.96 14.68
N VAL A 7 -4.73 5.21 15.88
CA VAL A 7 -4.38 4.13 16.84
C VAL A 7 -5.62 3.35 17.25
N ASP A 8 -6.71 4.04 17.59
CA ASP A 8 -7.97 3.42 18.03
C ASP A 8 -8.59 2.57 16.91
N TYR A 9 -8.60 3.09 15.66
CA TYR A 9 -9.08 2.34 14.50
C TYR A 9 -8.23 1.09 14.27
N LEU A 10 -6.89 1.21 14.30
CA LEU A 10 -6.01 0.06 14.11
C LEU A 10 -6.22 -1.00 15.20
N CYS A 11 -6.28 -0.59 16.46
CA CYS A 11 -6.51 -1.54 17.57
C CYS A 11 -7.81 -2.31 17.39
N ASN A 12 -8.90 -1.64 17.00
CA ASN A 12 -10.18 -2.28 16.75
C ASN A 12 -10.12 -3.24 15.56
N LEU A 13 -9.48 -2.84 14.47
CA LEU A 13 -9.30 -3.69 13.29
C LEU A 13 -8.47 -4.95 13.60
N ILE A 14 -7.39 -4.84 14.39
CA ILE A 14 -6.58 -5.99 14.80
C ILE A 14 -7.39 -6.98 15.65
N ASN A 15 -8.31 -6.49 16.48
CA ASN A 15 -9.14 -7.34 17.33
C ASN A 15 -10.23 -8.12 16.56
N ILE A 16 -10.41 -7.86 15.26
CA ILE A 16 -11.30 -8.61 14.39
C ILE A 16 -10.46 -9.61 13.58
N ASP A 17 -10.77 -10.89 13.70
CA ASP A 17 -10.11 -11.93 12.90
C ASP A 17 -10.56 -11.86 11.43
N THR A 18 -9.66 -11.46 10.57
CA THR A 18 -9.85 -11.42 9.11
C THR A 18 -8.75 -12.20 8.39
N THR A 19 -8.18 -13.21 9.04
CA THR A 19 -7.22 -14.10 8.38
C THR A 19 -7.89 -14.83 7.22
N ILE A 20 -7.11 -15.15 6.19
CA ILE A 20 -7.61 -15.83 4.97
C ILE A 20 -8.38 -17.12 5.26
N ASN A 21 -8.08 -17.78 6.37
CA ASN A 21 -8.77 -19.02 6.78
C ASN A 21 -10.01 -18.77 7.65
N SER A 22 -10.20 -17.54 8.17
CA SER A 22 -11.37 -17.24 9.01
C SER A 22 -12.65 -17.11 8.19
N ASN A 23 -12.54 -16.76 6.91
CA ASN A 23 -13.65 -16.41 6.04
C ASN A 23 -14.58 -15.36 6.69
N ASN A 24 -13.98 -14.34 7.34
CA ASN A 24 -14.68 -13.39 8.20
C ASN A 24 -14.27 -11.93 7.89
N GLU A 25 -13.78 -11.67 6.70
CA GLU A 25 -13.35 -10.33 6.28
C GLU A 25 -14.50 -9.33 6.31
N ILE A 26 -15.74 -9.82 6.14
CA ILE A 26 -16.95 -9.00 6.22
C ILE A 26 -17.09 -8.26 7.56
N GLU A 27 -16.67 -8.85 8.69
CA GLU A 27 -16.77 -8.19 10.01
C GLU A 27 -15.83 -6.98 10.10
N GLY A 28 -14.63 -7.06 9.50
CA GLY A 28 -13.73 -5.91 9.39
C GLY A 28 -14.35 -4.78 8.55
N ILE A 29 -15.01 -5.15 7.46
CA ILE A 29 -15.70 -4.21 6.57
C ILE A 29 -16.94 -3.59 7.26
N LEU A 30 -17.70 -4.37 8.03
CA LEU A 30 -18.85 -3.86 8.79
C LEU A 30 -18.41 -2.89 9.89
N TYR A 31 -17.27 -3.13 10.53
CA TYR A 31 -16.67 -2.16 11.46
C TYR A 31 -16.35 -0.83 10.76
N ILE A 32 -15.70 -0.87 9.59
CA ILE A 32 -15.39 0.34 8.80
C ILE A 32 -16.69 1.08 8.43
N LYS A 33 -17.70 0.32 7.97
CA LYS A 33 -19.02 0.87 7.66
C LYS A 33 -19.64 1.59 8.85
N GLU A 34 -19.65 0.95 10.02
CA GLU A 34 -20.20 1.55 11.25
C GLU A 34 -19.52 2.87 11.60
N VAL A 35 -18.18 2.94 11.48
CA VAL A 35 -17.41 4.16 11.70
C VAL A 35 -17.80 5.24 10.70
N PHE A 36 -17.90 4.92 9.41
CA PHE A 36 -18.25 5.89 8.38
C PHE A 36 -19.69 6.36 8.47
N ASP A 37 -20.64 5.48 8.81
CA ASP A 37 -22.04 5.84 9.04
C ASP A 37 -22.17 6.85 10.20
N LYS A 38 -21.45 6.63 11.32
CA LYS A 38 -21.42 7.55 12.46
C LYS A 38 -20.86 8.93 12.11
N ILE A 39 -19.94 9.00 11.17
CA ILE A 39 -19.33 10.26 10.68
C ILE A 39 -20.25 10.93 9.65
N GLY A 40 -21.03 10.15 8.91
CA GLY A 40 -21.91 10.60 7.82
C GLY A 40 -21.24 10.46 6.42
N ILE A 41 -20.15 9.69 6.30
CA ILE A 41 -19.49 9.43 5.02
C ILE A 41 -20.32 8.43 4.21
N GLU A 42 -20.73 8.82 2.99
CA GLU A 42 -21.41 7.93 2.06
C GLU A 42 -20.57 6.68 1.78
N ASN A 43 -21.14 5.51 2.00
CA ASN A 43 -20.43 4.26 1.79
C ASN A 43 -21.35 3.13 1.35
N LYS A 44 -20.79 2.10 0.71
CA LYS A 44 -21.53 0.91 0.29
C LYS A 44 -20.66 -0.33 0.46
N VAL A 45 -21.26 -1.34 1.09
CA VAL A 45 -20.66 -2.68 1.26
C VAL A 45 -21.10 -3.59 0.12
N TYR A 46 -20.18 -4.43 -0.32
CA TYR A 46 -20.38 -5.47 -1.33
C TYR A 46 -19.84 -6.78 -0.78
N GLU A 47 -20.63 -7.82 -0.81
CA GLU A 47 -20.27 -9.17 -0.35
C GLU A 47 -20.50 -10.15 -1.51
N PRO A 48 -19.48 -10.36 -2.37
CA PRO A 48 -19.62 -11.24 -3.55
C PRO A 48 -19.91 -12.69 -3.18
N VAL A 49 -19.38 -13.13 -2.06
CA VAL A 49 -19.60 -14.46 -1.46
C VAL A 49 -19.59 -14.30 0.05
N SER A 50 -20.33 -15.15 0.76
CA SER A 50 -20.46 -15.08 2.21
C SER A 50 -19.10 -15.01 2.91
N GLY A 51 -18.92 -14.04 3.81
CA GLY A 51 -17.69 -13.77 4.55
C GLY A 51 -16.69 -12.84 3.84
N LYS A 52 -16.75 -12.69 2.52
CA LYS A 52 -15.82 -11.88 1.70
C LYS A 52 -16.42 -10.50 1.42
N GLY A 53 -16.16 -9.56 2.31
CA GLY A 53 -16.70 -8.20 2.24
C GLY A 53 -15.74 -7.18 1.65
N ASN A 54 -16.30 -6.20 0.94
CA ASN A 54 -15.61 -5.03 0.41
C ASN A 54 -16.40 -3.78 0.73
N ILE A 55 -15.74 -2.62 0.87
CA ILE A 55 -16.42 -1.33 1.06
C ILE A 55 -15.86 -0.29 0.09
N ILE A 56 -16.77 0.53 -0.45
CA ILE A 56 -16.44 1.77 -1.17
C ILE A 56 -17.06 2.92 -0.40
N ALA A 57 -16.25 3.90 0.00
CA ALA A 57 -16.72 5.13 0.64
C ALA A 57 -16.32 6.34 -0.19
N THR A 58 -17.19 7.35 -0.30
CA THR A 58 -17.02 8.46 -1.25
C THR A 58 -17.23 9.81 -0.57
N ILE A 59 -16.31 10.73 -0.83
CA ILE A 59 -16.48 12.16 -0.54
C ILE A 59 -16.47 12.89 -1.89
N LYS A 60 -17.62 13.39 -2.30
CA LYS A 60 -17.77 14.11 -3.56
C LYS A 60 -16.95 15.39 -3.58
N GLY A 61 -16.23 15.60 -4.67
CA GLY A 61 -15.56 16.86 -5.01
C GLY A 61 -16.30 17.61 -6.12
N LYS A 62 -15.70 18.70 -6.58
CA LYS A 62 -16.23 19.50 -7.72
C LYS A 62 -16.16 18.74 -9.04
N SER A 63 -15.20 17.85 -9.19
CA SER A 63 -15.03 16.96 -10.34
C SER A 63 -15.33 15.52 -9.97
N ASP A 64 -15.89 14.78 -10.91
CA ASP A 64 -16.05 13.32 -10.79
C ASP A 64 -14.71 12.59 -10.94
N ASP A 65 -13.66 13.24 -11.45
CA ASP A 65 -12.30 12.67 -11.41
C ASP A 65 -11.92 12.33 -9.99
N ALA A 66 -11.49 11.09 -9.75
CA ALA A 66 -11.32 10.56 -8.41
C ALA A 66 -9.87 10.18 -8.07
N ILE A 67 -9.46 10.51 -6.85
CA ILE A 67 -8.30 9.93 -6.19
C ILE A 67 -8.78 8.78 -5.31
N ILE A 68 -8.12 7.63 -5.43
CA ILE A 68 -8.48 6.41 -4.72
C ILE A 68 -7.47 6.14 -3.61
N LEU A 69 -7.98 5.87 -2.42
CA LEU A 69 -7.24 5.32 -1.29
C LEU A 69 -7.58 3.84 -1.20
N HIS A 70 -6.63 2.98 -1.50
CA HIS A 70 -6.86 1.54 -1.55
C HIS A 70 -6.07 0.81 -0.46
N SER A 71 -6.67 -0.22 0.12
CA SER A 71 -6.05 -1.18 1.03
C SER A 71 -6.93 -2.43 1.16
N HIS A 72 -6.41 -3.51 1.74
CA HIS A 72 -7.15 -4.72 2.01
C HIS A 72 -7.38 -4.96 3.50
N ILE A 73 -8.40 -5.75 3.83
CA ILE A 73 -8.79 -6.05 5.20
C ILE A 73 -8.32 -7.43 5.67
N ASP A 74 -8.18 -8.36 4.76
CA ASP A 74 -7.70 -9.71 5.06
C ASP A 74 -6.23 -9.68 5.47
N THR A 75 -5.80 -10.74 6.13
CA THR A 75 -4.44 -10.88 6.62
C THR A 75 -3.95 -12.30 6.43
N ALA A 76 -2.63 -12.46 6.27
CA ALA A 76 -1.99 -13.75 6.23
C ALA A 76 -2.24 -14.57 7.51
N ASN A 77 -2.27 -15.89 7.36
CA ASN A 77 -2.36 -16.82 8.49
C ASN A 77 -1.14 -16.70 9.41
N TYR A 78 -1.26 -17.25 10.62
CA TYR A 78 -0.20 -17.27 11.60
C TYR A 78 -0.25 -18.57 12.43
N ASN A 79 0.87 -18.93 13.06
CA ASN A 79 0.89 -19.90 14.15
C ASN A 79 1.05 -19.14 15.48
N ALA A 80 0.01 -19.13 16.32
CA ALA A 80 -0.03 -18.37 17.57
C ALA A 80 1.06 -18.78 18.56
N GLU A 81 1.53 -20.02 18.54
CA GLU A 81 2.60 -20.53 19.41
C GLU A 81 3.95 -19.81 19.16
N ASN A 82 4.14 -19.24 17.97
CA ASN A 82 5.36 -18.53 17.60
C ASN A 82 5.29 -17.01 17.89
N TRP A 83 4.20 -16.54 18.52
CA TRP A 83 4.01 -15.14 18.84
C TRP A 83 4.23 -14.87 20.33
N LEU A 84 4.91 -13.75 20.63
CA LEU A 84 5.09 -13.26 22.01
C LEU A 84 3.80 -12.66 22.60
N PHE A 85 2.93 -12.14 21.73
CA PHE A 85 1.63 -11.57 22.09
C PHE A 85 0.55 -12.16 21.17
N PRO A 86 -0.71 -12.26 21.63
CA PRO A 86 -1.79 -12.81 20.80
C PRO A 86 -1.92 -12.02 19.48
N PRO A 87 -1.79 -12.68 18.30
CA PRO A 87 -1.74 -11.97 17.00
C PRO A 87 -3.02 -11.23 16.62
N GLN A 88 -4.18 -11.66 17.15
CA GLN A 88 -5.50 -11.03 16.92
C GLN A 88 -5.97 -10.19 18.11
N LYS A 89 -5.04 -9.73 18.92
CA LYS A 89 -5.32 -8.79 19.99
C LYS A 89 -4.29 -7.67 19.93
N ALA A 90 -4.74 -6.46 19.61
CA ALA A 90 -3.88 -5.31 19.61
C ALA A 90 -3.18 -5.15 20.96
N THR A 91 -1.86 -5.31 20.98
CA THR A 91 -1.07 -5.16 22.20
C THR A 91 -0.16 -3.94 22.08
N LEU A 92 -0.40 -2.96 22.96
CA LEU A 92 0.41 -1.74 23.02
C LEU A 92 1.62 -1.99 23.92
N VAL A 93 2.80 -1.96 23.33
CA VAL A 93 4.07 -2.17 24.04
C VAL A 93 5.20 -1.37 23.40
N ASN A 94 6.03 -0.72 24.23
CA ASN A 94 7.21 0.03 23.78
C ASN A 94 6.94 1.04 22.64
N ASN A 95 5.84 1.78 22.71
CA ASN A 95 5.38 2.69 21.67
C ASN A 95 5.10 2.01 20.31
N CYS A 96 4.74 0.76 20.32
CA CYS A 96 4.29 -0.01 19.17
C CYS A 96 2.92 -0.65 19.42
N ILE A 97 2.23 -0.96 18.34
CA ILE A 97 1.06 -1.84 18.32
C ILE A 97 1.50 -3.14 17.69
N VAL A 98 1.42 -4.22 18.47
CA VAL A 98 1.73 -5.59 18.01
C VAL A 98 0.42 -6.29 17.67
N GLY A 99 0.39 -6.95 16.51
CA GLY A 99 -0.74 -7.73 16.04
C GLY A 99 -0.65 -8.03 14.55
N ARG A 100 -1.29 -9.10 14.09
CA ARG A 100 -1.33 -9.48 12.67
C ARG A 100 -2.11 -8.43 11.88
N GLY A 101 -1.53 -7.95 10.76
CA GLY A 101 -2.11 -6.92 9.91
C GLY A 101 -1.70 -5.49 10.28
N THR A 102 -0.84 -5.29 11.28
CA THR A 102 -0.38 -3.94 11.64
C THR A 102 0.40 -3.26 10.52
N LEU A 103 1.12 -4.01 9.69
CA LEU A 103 1.84 -3.54 8.50
C LEU A 103 1.10 -3.94 7.23
N ASP A 104 0.49 -5.14 7.20
CA ASP A 104 -0.09 -5.75 6.03
C ASP A 104 -1.54 -6.18 6.26
N CYS A 105 -2.60 -5.31 5.92
CA CYS A 105 -2.32 -3.88 5.77
C CYS A 105 -3.35 -3.04 6.56
N LYS A 106 -3.87 -3.56 7.72
CA LYS A 106 -4.84 -2.85 8.59
C LYS A 106 -4.30 -1.51 9.11
N GLY A 107 -2.96 -1.36 9.22
CA GLY A 107 -2.33 -0.08 9.56
C GLY A 107 -2.65 1.00 8.53
N LEU A 108 -2.55 0.66 7.25
CA LEU A 108 -2.90 1.58 6.16
C LEU A 108 -4.42 1.82 6.10
N VAL A 109 -5.24 0.77 6.34
CA VAL A 109 -6.71 0.92 6.47
C VAL A 109 -7.05 1.98 7.51
N ALA A 110 -6.47 1.88 8.72
CA ALA A 110 -6.73 2.81 9.81
C ALA A 110 -6.33 4.26 9.47
N ILE A 111 -5.19 4.44 8.78
CA ILE A 111 -4.74 5.74 8.30
C ILE A 111 -5.73 6.31 7.28
N TRP A 112 -6.17 5.51 6.32
CA TRP A 112 -7.15 5.95 5.32
C TRP A 112 -8.50 6.32 5.94
N MET A 113 -8.97 5.56 6.93
CA MET A 113 -10.20 5.89 7.67
C MET A 113 -10.11 7.27 8.34
N ASP A 114 -8.99 7.58 9.01
CA ASP A 114 -8.79 8.87 9.68
C ASP A 114 -8.63 10.03 8.68
N ILE A 115 -7.94 9.79 7.56
CA ILE A 115 -7.81 10.75 6.46
C ILE A 115 -9.18 11.01 5.80
N MET A 116 -9.99 9.99 5.56
CA MET A 116 -11.37 10.16 5.06
C MET A 116 -12.19 11.02 6.00
N LYS A 117 -12.14 10.74 7.30
CA LYS A 117 -12.80 11.57 8.34
C LYS A 117 -12.33 13.03 8.26
N TYR A 118 -11.02 13.27 8.15
CA TYR A 118 -10.47 14.61 8.03
C TYR A 118 -11.04 15.36 6.82
N PHE A 119 -11.02 14.77 5.64
CA PHE A 119 -11.50 15.42 4.43
C PHE A 119 -13.02 15.62 4.44
N TYR A 120 -13.78 14.65 4.95
CA TYR A 120 -15.24 14.77 5.09
C TYR A 120 -15.64 15.96 5.97
N LEU A 121 -15.06 16.08 7.17
CA LEU A 121 -15.37 17.16 8.09
C LEU A 121 -14.97 18.53 7.54
N ASN A 122 -13.84 18.62 6.81
CA ASN A 122 -13.45 19.87 6.16
C ASN A 122 -14.37 20.22 4.99
N ASN A 123 -14.80 19.23 4.21
CA ASN A 123 -15.73 19.42 3.10
C ASN A 123 -17.09 19.95 3.60
N CYS A 124 -17.63 19.35 4.68
CA CYS A 124 -18.85 19.82 5.34
C CYS A 124 -18.71 21.26 5.86
N ASN A 125 -17.51 21.70 6.22
CA ASN A 125 -17.21 23.06 6.66
C ASN A 125 -16.91 24.04 5.50
N GLY A 126 -17.30 23.71 4.26
CA GLY A 126 -17.21 24.59 3.09
C GLY A 126 -15.85 24.57 2.38
N LYS A 127 -14.93 23.69 2.77
CA LYS A 127 -13.65 23.48 2.09
C LYS A 127 -13.76 22.34 1.06
N GLU A 128 -14.45 22.62 -0.03
CA GLU A 128 -14.73 21.62 -1.06
C GLU A 128 -13.48 21.08 -1.75
N LEU A 129 -13.49 19.77 -1.99
CA LEU A 129 -12.44 19.08 -2.74
C LEU A 129 -12.51 19.40 -4.23
N LYS A 130 -11.36 19.55 -4.89
CA LYS A 130 -11.29 19.67 -6.36
C LYS A 130 -11.76 18.40 -7.05
N ASN A 131 -11.28 17.27 -6.57
CA ASN A 131 -11.57 15.94 -7.10
C ASN A 131 -12.32 15.12 -6.06
N THR A 132 -13.10 14.17 -6.52
CA THR A 132 -13.74 13.18 -5.65
C THR A 132 -12.68 12.33 -4.96
N LEU A 133 -12.86 12.05 -3.67
CA LEU A 133 -12.00 11.16 -2.89
C LEU A 133 -12.78 9.87 -2.60
N ILE A 134 -12.22 8.73 -3.00
CA ILE A 134 -12.83 7.41 -2.80
C ILE A 134 -11.89 6.55 -1.97
N PHE A 135 -12.40 5.93 -0.93
CA PHE A 135 -11.74 4.88 -0.19
C PHE A 135 -12.31 3.53 -0.61
N ILE A 136 -11.42 2.59 -0.91
CA ILE A 136 -11.75 1.20 -1.21
C ILE A 136 -10.98 0.31 -0.24
N CYS A 137 -11.69 -0.49 0.55
CA CYS A 137 -11.09 -1.56 1.32
C CYS A 137 -11.65 -2.89 0.82
N SER A 138 -10.77 -3.75 0.34
CA SER A 138 -11.12 -5.04 -0.28
C SER A 138 -10.78 -6.22 0.62
N CYS A 139 -11.42 -7.34 0.37
CA CYS A 139 -11.04 -8.66 0.89
C CYS A 139 -10.14 -9.41 -0.09
N ASP A 140 -9.67 -10.59 0.30
CA ASP A 140 -9.12 -11.64 -0.57
C ASP A 140 -7.81 -11.27 -1.28
N GLU A 141 -7.10 -10.22 -0.84
CA GLU A 141 -5.82 -9.81 -1.42
C GLU A 141 -4.76 -10.91 -1.24
N GLU A 142 -4.67 -11.44 -0.04
CA GLU A 142 -3.74 -12.52 0.39
C GLU A 142 -4.03 -13.88 -0.29
N SER A 143 -5.12 -13.95 -1.09
CA SER A 143 -5.57 -15.15 -1.80
C SER A 143 -5.84 -14.92 -3.30
N ASP A 144 -5.24 -13.91 -3.94
CA ASP A 144 -5.36 -13.56 -5.38
C ASP A 144 -6.43 -12.52 -5.73
N GLY A 145 -7.14 -11.93 -4.78
CA GLY A 145 -8.06 -10.79 -4.99
C GLY A 145 -9.31 -11.10 -5.82
N LYS A 146 -9.66 -12.37 -5.97
CA LYS A 146 -10.77 -12.83 -6.82
C LYS A 146 -12.11 -12.22 -6.41
N PHE A 147 -12.38 -12.14 -5.12
CA PHE A 147 -13.62 -11.60 -4.54
C PHE A 147 -13.45 -10.16 -4.03
N GLY A 148 -12.23 -9.64 -4.02
CA GLY A 148 -11.85 -8.29 -3.61
C GLY A 148 -11.80 -7.29 -4.77
N THR A 149 -10.69 -6.62 -4.93
CA THR A 149 -10.48 -5.53 -5.90
C THR A 149 -10.77 -5.96 -7.34
N LYS A 150 -10.38 -7.16 -7.75
CA LYS A 150 -10.67 -7.68 -9.08
C LYS A 150 -12.17 -7.76 -9.34
N TRP A 151 -12.93 -8.25 -8.36
CA TRP A 151 -14.39 -8.31 -8.46
C TRP A 151 -15.01 -6.91 -8.50
N LEU A 152 -14.59 -6.02 -7.60
CA LEU A 152 -15.08 -4.64 -7.56
C LEU A 152 -14.91 -3.93 -8.91
N LEU A 153 -13.71 -3.99 -9.46
CA LEU A 153 -13.40 -3.32 -10.72
C LEU A 153 -14.10 -3.92 -11.94
N ASN A 154 -14.56 -5.17 -11.87
CA ASN A 154 -15.33 -5.81 -12.93
C ASN A 154 -16.85 -5.55 -12.84
N ASN A 155 -17.37 -5.31 -11.63
CA ASN A 155 -18.80 -5.28 -11.38
C ASN A 155 -19.32 -3.89 -11.00
N ILE A 156 -18.44 -2.99 -10.55
CA ILE A 156 -18.83 -1.66 -10.09
C ILE A 156 -18.26 -0.60 -11.05
N PRO A 157 -19.09 0.28 -11.62
CA PRO A 157 -18.66 1.22 -12.67
C PRO A 157 -17.92 2.45 -12.11
N VAL A 158 -16.95 2.26 -11.21
CA VAL A 158 -16.13 3.36 -10.65
C VAL A 158 -14.86 3.66 -11.45
N SER A 159 -14.48 2.76 -12.38
CA SER A 159 -13.16 2.81 -13.03
C SER A 159 -12.95 4.00 -13.96
N ASN A 160 -14.00 4.56 -14.56
CA ASN A 160 -13.86 5.64 -15.55
C ASN A 160 -13.46 6.99 -14.96
N SER A 161 -13.69 7.20 -13.66
CA SER A 161 -13.34 8.43 -12.95
C SER A 161 -12.01 8.36 -12.20
N MET A 162 -11.42 7.16 -12.06
CA MET A 162 -10.18 6.97 -11.31
C MET A 162 -8.98 7.57 -12.04
N LYS A 163 -8.29 8.53 -11.42
CA LYS A 163 -7.12 9.21 -12.00
C LYS A 163 -5.82 8.85 -11.32
N LEU A 164 -5.88 8.43 -10.06
CA LEU A 164 -4.73 8.04 -9.26
C LEU A 164 -5.18 7.13 -8.14
N VAL A 165 -4.42 6.07 -7.90
CA VAL A 165 -4.60 5.17 -6.76
C VAL A 165 -3.39 5.25 -5.85
N PHE A 166 -3.63 5.41 -4.56
CA PHE A 166 -2.69 5.19 -3.48
C PHE A 166 -3.00 3.85 -2.84
N GLY A 167 -2.09 2.90 -2.96
CA GLY A 167 -2.16 1.58 -2.35
C GLY A 167 -0.95 1.28 -1.48
N GLU A 168 -0.81 0.03 -1.12
CA GLU A 168 0.31 -0.50 -0.33
C GLU A 168 1.56 -0.82 -1.17
N GLY A 169 2.60 -1.40 -0.57
CA GLY A 169 3.73 -2.02 -1.26
C GLY A 169 4.99 -1.18 -1.41
N GLY A 170 5.07 -0.03 -0.74
CA GLY A 170 6.27 0.80 -0.64
C GLY A 170 6.33 1.54 0.68
N GLY A 171 7.26 2.50 0.80
CA GLY A 171 7.41 3.31 2.02
C GLY A 171 8.52 2.81 2.95
N TYR A 172 9.29 1.79 2.55
CA TYR A 172 10.37 1.25 3.36
C TYR A 172 11.57 2.18 3.33
N PRO A 173 12.08 2.61 4.51
CA PRO A 173 13.21 3.52 4.59
C PRO A 173 14.53 2.77 4.42
N ILE A 174 15.36 3.20 3.49
CA ILE A 174 16.68 2.62 3.22
C ILE A 174 17.74 3.69 3.48
N PRO A 175 18.48 3.63 4.60
CA PRO A 175 19.57 4.55 4.87
C PRO A 175 20.76 4.24 3.96
N LEU A 176 21.26 5.28 3.26
CA LEU A 176 22.44 5.19 2.43
C LEU A 176 23.25 6.49 2.55
N GLY A 177 24.44 6.41 3.10
CA GLY A 177 25.26 7.57 3.45
C GLY A 177 24.52 8.44 4.49
N GLU A 178 24.31 9.72 4.16
CA GLU A 178 23.57 10.66 5.03
C GLU A 178 22.07 10.71 4.71
N ASP A 179 21.63 10.16 3.58
CA ASP A 179 20.26 10.18 3.13
C ASP A 179 19.48 8.93 3.57
N ILE A 180 18.16 9.06 3.65
CA ILE A 180 17.22 7.97 3.87
C ILE A 180 16.27 7.94 2.69
N TYR A 181 16.30 6.86 1.92
CA TYR A 181 15.47 6.66 0.74
C TYR A 181 14.21 5.89 1.10
N PHE A 182 13.06 6.55 0.99
CA PHE A 182 11.77 5.88 1.09
C PHE A 182 11.40 5.28 -0.26
N THR A 183 11.19 3.98 -0.29
CA THR A 183 10.73 3.30 -1.50
C THR A 183 9.31 3.71 -1.83
N ILE A 184 8.99 3.88 -3.11
CA ILE A 184 7.62 4.03 -3.60
C ILE A 184 7.40 2.99 -4.70
N GLN A 185 6.39 2.13 -4.53
CA GLN A 185 6.07 1.12 -5.51
C GLN A 185 5.43 1.78 -6.73
N THR A 186 6.07 1.65 -7.86
CA THR A 186 5.55 2.10 -9.16
C THR A 186 5.03 0.94 -9.99
N GLU A 187 5.51 -0.26 -9.69
CA GLU A 187 5.14 -1.50 -10.35
C GLU A 187 5.44 -2.70 -9.46
N GLU A 188 4.86 -3.83 -9.77
CA GLU A 188 5.11 -5.09 -9.09
C GLU A 188 5.31 -6.22 -10.10
N VAL A 189 6.05 -7.26 -9.71
CA VAL A 189 6.34 -8.40 -10.56
C VAL A 189 6.25 -9.68 -9.78
N TYR A 190 5.44 -10.59 -10.26
CA TYR A 190 5.45 -11.98 -9.81
C TYR A 190 6.37 -12.81 -10.69
N ILE A 191 7.30 -13.52 -10.06
CA ILE A 191 8.14 -14.51 -10.74
C ILE A 191 7.60 -15.89 -10.42
N ASN A 192 7.01 -16.54 -11.40
CA ASN A 192 6.79 -17.96 -11.37
C ASN A 192 8.12 -18.65 -11.72
N GLU A 193 8.49 -19.74 -11.01
CA GLU A 193 9.75 -20.49 -11.25
C GLU A 193 9.92 -21.01 -12.70
N ASN A 194 8.83 -20.99 -13.49
CA ASN A 194 8.79 -21.46 -14.88
C ASN A 194 8.69 -20.34 -15.93
N SER A 195 8.82 -19.07 -15.58
CA SER A 195 8.63 -17.96 -16.52
C SER A 195 9.94 -17.44 -17.16
N GLN A 196 9.90 -17.10 -18.47
CA GLN A 196 11.01 -16.56 -19.26
C GLN A 196 10.83 -15.06 -19.56
N ILE A 197 11.86 -14.21 -19.40
CA ILE A 197 11.78 -12.72 -19.41
C ILE A 197 12.39 -12.09 -20.68
N LYS A 198 11.76 -11.05 -21.21
CA LYS A 198 12.28 -10.18 -22.30
C LYS A 198 12.39 -8.68 -21.88
N ASN A 199 13.16 -7.87 -22.57
CA ASN A 199 13.76 -6.57 -22.21
C ASN A 199 12.83 -5.34 -22.09
N THR A 200 12.91 -4.56 -20.99
CA THR A 200 12.59 -3.14 -20.96
C THR A 200 13.61 -2.34 -20.14
N SER A 201 13.89 -1.11 -20.56
CA SER A 201 14.94 -0.26 -20.01
C SER A 201 14.38 0.72 -18.97
N ILE A 202 14.77 0.55 -17.71
CA ILE A 202 14.63 1.60 -16.69
C ILE A 202 16.03 2.14 -16.42
N ASN A 203 16.26 3.43 -16.72
CA ASN A 203 17.55 4.09 -16.53
C ASN A 203 17.74 4.53 -15.07
N TYR A 204 18.18 3.61 -14.21
CA TYR A 204 18.82 3.96 -12.94
C TYR A 204 20.31 3.66 -13.03
N THR A 205 21.15 4.46 -12.36
CA THR A 205 22.57 4.12 -12.21
C THR A 205 22.67 2.86 -11.38
N GLU A 206 23.02 1.74 -12.02
CA GLU A 206 23.03 0.38 -11.48
C GLU A 206 23.74 0.26 -10.12
N ASN A 207 24.86 0.97 -9.97
CA ASN A 207 25.65 0.93 -8.75
C ASN A 207 24.88 1.43 -7.53
N LYS A 208 24.14 2.53 -7.66
CA LYS A 208 23.38 3.13 -6.54
C LYS A 208 22.21 2.26 -6.10
N ILE A 209 21.57 1.59 -7.05
CA ILE A 209 20.46 0.66 -6.75
C ILE A 209 21.00 -0.57 -6.03
N ASN A 210 22.12 -1.15 -6.49
CA ASN A 210 22.74 -2.28 -5.83
C ASN A 210 23.20 -1.93 -4.40
N GLU A 211 23.75 -0.74 -4.16
CA GLU A 211 24.12 -0.26 -2.83
C GLU A 211 22.88 -0.16 -1.93
N ILE A 212 21.78 0.39 -2.42
CA ILE A 212 20.52 0.52 -1.67
C ILE A 212 19.98 -0.86 -1.29
N PHE A 213 19.96 -1.81 -2.22
CA PHE A 213 19.44 -3.15 -1.94
C PHE A 213 20.33 -3.96 -1.01
N ASN A 214 21.64 -3.90 -1.16
CA ASN A 214 22.57 -4.53 -0.23
C ASN A 214 22.37 -3.96 1.20
N LYS A 215 22.19 -2.65 1.30
CA LYS A 215 21.91 -2.02 2.60
C LYS A 215 20.55 -2.42 3.18
N ALA A 216 19.53 -2.55 2.35
CA ALA A 216 18.21 -3.01 2.77
C ALA A 216 18.24 -4.45 3.32
N ILE A 217 19.13 -5.31 2.81
CA ILE A 217 19.33 -6.67 3.33
C ILE A 217 20.10 -6.67 4.63
N GLU A 218 21.17 -5.88 4.75
CA GLU A 218 21.88 -5.71 6.03
C GLU A 218 20.93 -5.27 7.15
N LEU A 219 19.92 -4.50 6.81
CA LEU A 219 18.89 -4.01 7.74
C LEU A 219 17.74 -4.99 7.96
N GLY A 220 17.73 -6.13 7.27
CA GLY A 220 16.68 -7.14 7.37
C GLY A 220 15.35 -6.75 6.71
N TYR A 221 15.30 -5.70 5.88
CA TYR A 221 14.10 -5.32 5.11
C TYR A 221 13.80 -6.30 3.99
N TYR A 222 14.83 -6.96 3.47
CA TYR A 222 14.72 -7.97 2.43
C TYR A 222 15.47 -9.23 2.83
N ASN A 223 14.97 -10.38 2.46
CA ASN A 223 15.67 -11.64 2.60
C ASN A 223 16.53 -11.96 1.36
N GLN A 224 17.28 -13.05 1.41
CA GLN A 224 18.16 -13.44 0.30
C GLN A 224 17.37 -13.70 -1.00
N ASN A 225 16.13 -14.18 -0.91
CA ASN A 225 15.28 -14.37 -2.10
C ASN A 225 14.88 -13.05 -2.72
N THR A 226 14.61 -12.03 -1.91
CA THR A 226 14.36 -10.67 -2.38
C THR A 226 15.62 -10.09 -3.02
N LEU A 227 16.82 -10.33 -2.45
CA LEU A 227 18.10 -9.98 -3.09
C LEU A 227 18.30 -10.71 -4.40
N ASN A 228 18.00 -12.00 -4.43
CA ASN A 228 18.13 -12.77 -5.66
C ASN A 228 17.21 -12.20 -6.75
N PHE A 229 15.98 -11.78 -6.38
CA PHE A 229 15.06 -11.11 -7.29
C PHE A 229 15.64 -9.79 -7.82
N TYR A 230 16.17 -8.92 -6.94
CA TYR A 230 16.80 -7.68 -7.37
C TYR A 230 18.09 -7.90 -8.14
N ASN A 231 18.92 -8.86 -7.75
CA ASN A 231 20.09 -9.28 -8.51
C ASN A 231 19.71 -9.84 -9.89
N TYR A 232 18.60 -10.55 -9.97
CA TYR A 232 17.98 -10.95 -11.23
C TYR A 232 17.65 -9.75 -12.12
N ARG A 233 17.17 -8.66 -11.55
CA ARG A 233 16.73 -7.48 -12.29
C ARG A 233 17.83 -6.49 -12.61
N HIS A 234 18.81 -6.33 -11.76
CA HIS A 234 19.75 -5.21 -11.80
C HIS A 234 21.20 -5.59 -12.10
N LEU A 235 21.59 -6.86 -12.03
CA LEU A 235 22.93 -7.29 -12.45
C LEU A 235 22.97 -7.65 -13.93
N GLN A 236 23.87 -7.03 -14.71
CA GLN A 236 23.94 -7.17 -16.18
C GLN A 236 24.04 -8.63 -16.66
N ASN A 237 24.81 -9.48 -15.99
CA ASN A 237 24.94 -10.89 -16.35
C ASN A 237 23.71 -11.75 -15.97
N LYS A 238 22.84 -11.25 -15.09
CA LYS A 238 21.58 -11.89 -14.69
C LYS A 238 20.37 -11.19 -15.30
N ARG A 239 20.54 -9.99 -15.90
CA ARG A 239 19.51 -9.28 -16.64
C ARG A 239 18.87 -10.12 -17.74
N LYS A 240 19.69 -10.90 -18.45
CA LYS A 240 19.20 -11.73 -19.55
C LYS A 240 18.22 -12.80 -19.08
N ILE A 241 18.50 -13.42 -17.93
CA ILE A 241 17.63 -14.43 -17.33
C ILE A 241 16.41 -13.75 -16.69
N ALA A 242 16.63 -12.64 -15.97
CA ALA A 242 15.54 -11.83 -15.42
C ALA A 242 14.66 -11.28 -16.54
N GLN A 243 15.25 -10.78 -17.61
CA GLN A 243 14.54 -10.34 -18.80
C GLN A 243 13.77 -11.48 -19.47
N GLU A 244 14.29 -12.68 -19.48
CA GLU A 244 13.63 -13.86 -20.02
C GLU A 244 12.43 -14.31 -19.18
N CYS A 245 12.45 -14.31 -17.84
CA CYS A 245 11.31 -14.67 -16.98
C CYS A 245 10.16 -13.63 -16.96
N PHE A 246 10.44 -12.38 -17.28
CA PHE A 246 9.53 -11.26 -17.13
C PHE A 246 8.43 -11.19 -18.21
N TYR A 247 8.71 -11.68 -19.41
CA TYR A 247 7.88 -11.40 -20.58
C TYR A 247 6.70 -12.33 -20.83
N GLU A 248 6.71 -13.55 -20.34
CA GLU A 248 5.53 -14.41 -20.52
C GLU A 248 4.33 -13.98 -19.64
N ASN A 249 4.59 -13.20 -18.56
CA ASN A 249 3.54 -12.62 -17.73
C ASN A 249 3.36 -11.10 -17.86
N ILE A 250 4.34 -10.40 -18.44
CA ILE A 250 4.29 -8.95 -18.68
C ILE A 250 3.56 -8.58 -19.97
N ASP A 251 3.47 -9.43 -20.94
CA ASP A 251 2.63 -9.14 -22.11
C ASP A 251 1.21 -8.73 -21.70
N ILE A 252 0.71 -9.25 -20.58
CA ILE A 252 -0.58 -8.84 -20.00
C ILE A 252 -0.51 -7.45 -19.33
N ILE A 253 0.61 -7.05 -18.80
CA ILE A 253 0.78 -5.76 -18.07
C ILE A 253 1.28 -4.67 -19.02
N LEU A 254 2.20 -4.98 -19.91
CA LEU A 254 2.80 -4.03 -20.85
C LEU A 254 1.94 -3.76 -22.09
N GLU A 255 1.17 -4.73 -22.59
CA GLU A 255 0.19 -4.53 -23.67
C GLU A 255 -0.88 -3.50 -23.30
N ASN A 256 -1.12 -3.27 -22.00
CA ASN A 256 -2.10 -2.30 -21.50
C ASN A 256 -1.55 -0.91 -21.21
N LYS A 257 -0.40 -0.50 -21.77
CA LYS A 257 0.18 0.87 -21.65
C LYS A 257 0.55 1.31 -20.21
N ALA A 258 0.63 0.39 -19.26
CA ALA A 258 1.04 0.72 -17.89
C ALA A 258 2.53 1.14 -17.76
N VAL A 259 3.29 1.05 -18.84
CA VAL A 259 4.75 1.27 -18.88
C VAL A 259 5.16 2.73 -18.88
N ASP A 260 4.25 3.64 -19.14
CA ASP A 260 4.50 5.09 -18.97
C ASP A 260 4.34 5.56 -17.50
N ILE A 261 4.71 4.69 -16.55
CA ILE A 261 4.69 4.99 -15.10
C ILE A 261 5.64 6.14 -14.74
N LEU A 262 6.56 6.49 -15.61
CA LEU A 262 7.38 7.71 -15.55
C LEU A 262 6.79 8.86 -16.38
N CYS A 263 5.49 8.83 -16.68
CA CYS A 263 4.82 9.96 -17.32
C CYS A 263 4.92 11.23 -16.45
N ASP A 264 4.76 12.39 -17.05
CA ASP A 264 4.89 13.70 -16.37
C ASP A 264 3.96 13.84 -15.15
N TYR A 265 2.83 13.13 -15.14
CA TYR A 265 1.90 13.08 -14.01
C TYR A 265 2.53 12.40 -12.78
N ASN A 266 3.18 11.24 -12.96
CA ASN A 266 3.84 10.53 -11.86
C ASN A 266 5.04 11.31 -11.32
N LYS A 267 5.81 11.99 -12.18
CA LYS A 267 6.89 12.89 -11.73
C LYS A 267 6.37 13.99 -10.82
N LYS A 268 5.23 14.59 -11.15
CA LYS A 268 4.59 15.61 -10.32
C LYS A 268 4.20 15.06 -8.95
N ILE A 269 3.61 13.87 -8.89
CA ILE A 269 3.21 13.24 -7.63
C ILE A 269 4.44 12.88 -6.78
N PHE A 270 5.47 12.31 -7.37
CA PHE A 270 6.72 11.99 -6.69
C PHE A 270 7.36 13.24 -6.10
N THR A 271 7.41 14.34 -6.85
CA THR A 271 7.90 15.63 -6.35
C THR A 271 7.07 16.13 -5.16
N ILE A 272 5.75 15.98 -5.20
CA ILE A 272 4.88 16.35 -4.08
C ILE A 272 5.22 15.52 -2.85
N ILE A 273 5.27 14.19 -2.97
CA ILE A 273 5.57 13.28 -1.86
C ILE A 273 6.96 13.56 -1.28
N GLU A 274 7.97 13.67 -2.14
CA GLU A 274 9.34 13.96 -1.70
C GLU A 274 9.44 15.28 -0.96
N ASN A 275 8.76 16.31 -1.41
CA ASN A 275 8.69 17.60 -0.70
C ASN A 275 8.04 17.45 0.68
N LYS A 276 7.03 16.57 0.84
CA LYS A 276 6.43 16.32 2.18
C LYS A 276 7.39 15.57 3.09
N LEU A 277 8.12 14.60 2.58
CA LEU A 277 9.20 13.92 3.31
C LEU A 277 10.31 14.88 3.70
N ASN A 278 10.78 15.72 2.77
CA ASN A 278 11.81 16.73 3.00
C ASN A 278 11.42 17.77 4.06
N ASN A 279 10.15 18.12 4.17
CA ASN A 279 9.66 19.03 5.22
C ASN A 279 9.77 18.42 6.62
N ILE A 280 9.79 17.08 6.73
CA ILE A 280 10.01 16.38 8.01
C ILE A 280 11.51 16.25 8.28
N ASN A 281 12.29 15.85 7.28
CA ASN A 281 13.74 15.76 7.35
C ASN A 281 14.35 15.96 5.94
N PRO A 282 15.23 16.97 5.74
CA PRO A 282 15.86 17.24 4.44
C PRO A 282 16.67 16.07 3.85
N LYS A 283 17.03 15.09 4.68
CA LYS A 283 17.74 13.86 4.27
C LYS A 283 16.79 12.78 3.73
N TYR A 284 15.48 12.96 3.81
CA TYR A 284 14.51 12.03 3.29
C TYR A 284 14.37 12.21 1.79
N LYS A 285 14.54 11.13 1.04
CA LYS A 285 14.44 11.07 -0.42
C LYS A 285 13.41 10.03 -0.83
N LEU A 286 12.85 10.18 -2.02
CA LEU A 286 11.96 9.20 -2.60
C LEU A 286 12.69 8.35 -3.63
N LEU A 287 12.46 7.03 -3.61
CA LEU A 287 13.04 6.08 -4.55
C LEU A 287 11.93 5.25 -5.20
N PRO A 288 11.57 5.54 -6.44
CA PRO A 288 10.66 4.68 -7.20
C PRO A 288 11.26 3.29 -7.40
N ILE A 289 10.50 2.26 -7.07
CA ILE A 289 10.93 0.86 -7.18
C ILE A 289 9.84 0.01 -7.82
N ILE A 290 10.26 -1.14 -8.27
CA ILE A 290 9.40 -2.26 -8.61
C ILE A 290 9.53 -3.27 -7.46
N THR A 291 8.42 -3.65 -6.86
CA THR A 291 8.42 -4.59 -5.74
C THR A 291 8.27 -6.03 -6.23
N PRO A 292 8.92 -7.00 -5.56
CA PRO A 292 8.61 -8.42 -5.77
C PRO A 292 7.30 -8.77 -5.08
N GLY A 293 6.53 -9.67 -5.66
CA GLY A 293 5.27 -10.14 -5.10
C GLY A 293 4.06 -9.49 -5.73
N TYR A 294 2.91 -9.78 -5.16
CA TYR A 294 1.62 -9.23 -5.58
C TYR A 294 1.15 -8.17 -4.60
N SER A 295 0.37 -7.24 -5.13
CA SER A 295 -0.61 -6.46 -4.40
C SER A 295 -1.83 -6.24 -5.30
N ASP A 296 -2.94 -5.82 -4.74
CA ASP A 296 -4.12 -5.49 -5.53
C ASP A 296 -3.93 -4.27 -6.45
N ASN A 297 -2.83 -3.53 -6.30
CA ASN A 297 -2.42 -2.44 -7.20
C ASN A 297 -2.35 -2.90 -8.67
N ARG A 298 -2.00 -4.17 -8.91
CA ARG A 298 -1.97 -4.77 -10.26
C ARG A 298 -3.29 -4.64 -11.01
N PHE A 299 -4.42 -4.78 -10.34
CA PHE A 299 -5.73 -4.74 -10.98
C PHE A 299 -6.12 -3.34 -11.48
N PHE A 300 -5.66 -2.29 -10.80
CA PHE A 300 -5.79 -0.92 -11.27
C PHE A 300 -4.85 -0.63 -12.44
N ARG A 301 -3.57 -1.05 -12.33
CA ARG A 301 -2.57 -0.90 -13.40
C ARG A 301 -2.98 -1.61 -14.69
N GLN A 302 -3.54 -2.83 -14.60
CA GLN A 302 -4.07 -3.56 -15.74
C GLN A 302 -5.19 -2.82 -16.48
N ARG A 303 -5.82 -1.84 -15.84
CA ARG A 303 -6.82 -0.95 -16.46
C ARG A 303 -6.25 0.40 -16.90
N GLY A 304 -4.91 0.54 -16.87
CA GLY A 304 -4.23 1.79 -17.22
C GLY A 304 -4.45 2.92 -16.21
N ILE A 305 -4.86 2.59 -14.97
CA ILE A 305 -5.06 3.58 -13.91
C ILE A 305 -3.72 3.79 -13.19
N PRO A 306 -3.17 5.03 -13.17
CA PRO A 306 -1.96 5.34 -12.42
C PRO A 306 -2.08 4.92 -10.96
N THR A 307 -1.16 4.06 -10.49
CA THR A 307 -1.24 3.47 -9.16
C THR A 307 0.15 3.45 -8.52
N ILE A 308 0.25 3.97 -7.32
CA ILE A 308 1.45 3.94 -6.52
C ILE A 308 1.19 3.21 -5.20
N GLY A 309 2.17 2.43 -4.75
CA GLY A 309 2.14 1.83 -3.43
C GLY A 309 3.05 2.62 -2.49
N PHE A 310 2.48 3.16 -1.39
CA PHE A 310 3.26 3.99 -0.48
C PHE A 310 2.69 4.01 0.94
N PHE A 311 3.38 3.32 1.84
CA PHE A 311 3.11 3.27 3.27
C PHE A 311 4.40 3.57 4.04
N PRO A 312 4.81 4.86 4.20
CA PRO A 312 6.14 5.22 4.73
C PRO A 312 6.28 4.88 6.20
N LEU A 313 7.30 4.08 6.53
CA LEU A 313 7.59 3.61 7.88
C LEU A 313 8.79 4.34 8.49
N ASP A 314 8.81 4.49 9.81
CA ASP A 314 10.01 4.96 10.52
C ASP A 314 11.17 3.98 10.35
N ILE A 315 12.40 4.50 10.26
CA ILE A 315 13.62 3.69 10.03
C ILE A 315 13.85 2.57 11.05
N LYS A 316 13.24 2.68 12.23
CA LYS A 316 13.35 1.66 13.29
C LYS A 316 12.25 0.63 13.23
N ASN A 317 11.28 0.76 12.32
CA ASN A 317 10.22 -0.23 12.16
C ASN A 317 10.72 -1.41 11.33
N ASN A 318 10.73 -2.58 11.90
CA ASN A 318 11.11 -3.80 11.20
C ASN A 318 9.91 -4.34 10.40
N ILE A 319 10.11 -4.65 9.13
CA ILE A 319 9.10 -5.22 8.24
C ILE A 319 9.15 -6.76 8.14
N SER A 320 10.10 -7.41 8.84
CA SER A 320 10.21 -8.88 8.83
C SER A 320 9.00 -9.59 9.46
N GLY A 321 8.14 -8.84 10.15
CA GLY A 321 6.87 -9.35 10.68
C GLY A 321 5.78 -9.54 9.62
N ILE A 322 5.90 -8.90 8.44
CA ILE A 322 4.97 -9.11 7.31
C ILE A 322 5.00 -10.59 6.94
N HIS A 323 3.84 -11.26 6.96
CA HIS A 323 3.68 -12.71 6.84
C HIS A 323 4.50 -13.54 7.87
N GLY A 324 5.25 -12.88 8.75
CA GLY A 324 6.05 -13.50 9.82
C GLY A 324 5.35 -13.49 11.17
N ASN A 325 6.14 -13.61 12.26
CA ASN A 325 5.66 -13.56 13.62
C ASN A 325 5.95 -12.20 14.26
N ASN A 326 5.16 -11.83 15.28
CA ASN A 326 5.32 -10.60 16.04
C ASN A 326 5.32 -9.34 15.17
N GLU A 327 4.45 -9.31 14.17
CA GLU A 327 4.22 -8.14 13.34
C GLU A 327 3.82 -6.95 14.22
N TYR A 328 4.42 -5.80 13.96
CA TYR A 328 4.13 -4.59 14.73
C TYR A 328 4.33 -3.32 13.90
N ILE A 329 3.62 -2.27 14.27
CA ILE A 329 3.86 -0.92 13.78
C ILE A 329 4.17 0.03 14.94
N SER A 330 5.20 0.87 14.78
CA SER A 330 5.52 1.89 15.78
C SER A 330 4.60 3.10 15.66
N PHE A 331 4.34 3.79 16.76
CA PHE A 331 3.61 5.05 16.74
C PHE A 331 4.28 6.11 15.84
N LYS A 332 5.62 6.05 15.72
CA LYS A 332 6.36 6.92 14.81
C LYS A 332 6.03 6.62 13.35
N SER A 333 5.94 5.35 12.97
CA SER A 333 5.55 4.93 11.62
C SER A 333 4.12 5.37 11.31
N LEU A 334 3.16 5.12 12.20
CA LEU A 334 1.77 5.58 12.03
C LEU A 334 1.71 7.10 11.85
N THR A 335 2.42 7.86 12.69
CA THR A 335 2.46 9.32 12.60
C THR A 335 3.10 9.80 11.30
N LEU A 336 4.26 9.24 10.94
CA LEU A 336 4.96 9.58 9.69
C LEU A 336 4.08 9.33 8.47
N SER A 337 3.49 8.14 8.40
CA SER A 337 2.61 7.76 7.30
C SER A 337 1.40 8.67 7.20
N HIS A 338 0.69 8.85 8.31
CA HIS A 338 -0.50 9.71 8.35
C HIS A 338 -0.15 11.13 7.89
N ASP A 339 0.91 11.74 8.45
CA ASP A 339 1.28 13.12 8.14
C ASP A 339 1.69 13.30 6.67
N VAL A 340 2.54 12.41 6.13
CA VAL A 340 3.00 12.49 4.74
C VAL A 340 1.83 12.31 3.78
N LEU A 341 1.00 11.27 4.01
CA LEU A 341 -0.13 10.96 3.13
C LEU A 341 -1.20 12.05 3.19
N LEU A 342 -1.55 12.53 4.38
CA LEU A 342 -2.51 13.64 4.54
C LEU A 342 -2.01 14.92 3.85
N GLN A 343 -0.74 15.31 4.04
CA GLN A 343 -0.21 16.53 3.42
C GLN A 343 -0.07 16.40 1.90
N THR A 344 0.22 15.20 1.39
CA THR A 344 0.20 14.90 -0.04
C THR A 344 -1.20 15.08 -0.61
N LEU A 345 -2.20 14.45 -0.01
CA LEU A 345 -3.60 14.54 -0.44
C LEU A 345 -4.16 15.95 -0.32
N LYS A 346 -3.79 16.73 0.70
CA LYS A 346 -4.14 18.16 0.78
C LYS A 346 -3.64 18.94 -0.44
N THR A 347 -2.44 18.67 -0.91
CA THR A 347 -1.88 19.36 -2.09
C THR A 347 -2.58 18.93 -3.38
N LEU A 348 -3.07 17.70 -3.46
CA LEU A 348 -3.76 17.17 -4.63
C LEU A 348 -5.25 17.57 -4.68
N LEU A 349 -5.89 17.70 -3.53
CA LEU A 349 -7.34 17.86 -3.41
C LEU A 349 -7.78 19.31 -3.15
N TYR A 350 -6.89 20.17 -2.69
CA TYR A 350 -7.15 21.62 -2.49
C TYR A 350 -6.25 22.47 -3.39
#